data_417566d279a678ca7aad38070a633736
#
_entry.id   417566d279a678ca7aad38070a633736
#
_cell.length_a   1.000
_cell.length_b   1.000
_cell.length_c   1.000
_cell.angle_alpha   90.00
_cell.angle_beta   90.00
_cell.angle_gamma   90.00
#
_symmetry.space_group_name_H-M   'P 1'
#
loop_
_entity.id
_entity.type
_entity.pdbx_description
1 polymer ?
#
loop_
_entity_poly.entity_id
_entity_poly.type
_entity_poly.pdbx_seq_one_letter_code
_entity_poly.pdbx_strand_id
1 'polypeptide(L)'
;MNRSSWWFASIAMVIFSATLFSNLYGLAGGKQTFTGEVGDAMCGRKHMEGTPAECTRTCVAQGSKFALVVGDKIYVLDTTDKTALATLNQQAGKNATVTGTLNGDTIEVSSVVAK
;
A
#
# COMPACT_ATOMS: atom_id res chain seq x y z
N MET A 1 -8.47 40.31 59.89
CA MET A 1 -8.16 41.07 58.68
C MET A 1 -7.23 40.29 57.76
N ASN A 2 -7.73 39.36 57.07
CA ASN A 2 -6.90 38.59 56.14
C ASN A 2 -7.55 38.60 54.79
N ARG A 3 -6.94 39.32 53.93
CA ARG A 3 -7.43 39.53 52.58
C ARG A 3 -6.48 38.98 51.53
N SER A 4 -5.74 37.95 51.90
CA SER A 4 -4.71 37.40 51.06
C SER A 4 -4.98 36.01 50.54
N SER A 5 -6.18 35.50 50.70
CA SER A 5 -6.47 34.11 50.29
C SER A 5 -7.19 33.95 48.96
N TRP A 6 -7.24 35.01 48.19
CA TRP A 6 -8.05 34.95 46.95
C TRP A 6 -7.29 34.86 45.66
N TRP A 7 -6.00 34.63 45.74
CA TRP A 7 -5.16 34.73 44.57
C TRP A 7 -4.63 33.43 44.02
N PHE A 8 -5.08 32.31 44.56
CA PHE A 8 -4.54 31.02 44.11
C PHE A 8 -5.50 30.08 43.40
N ALA A 9 -6.59 30.60 42.92
CA ALA A 9 -7.56 29.75 42.25
C ALA A 9 -7.74 30.12 40.79
N SER A 10 -6.69 30.18 40.01
CA SER A 10 -6.88 30.40 38.57
C SER A 10 -5.63 30.08 37.75
N ILE A 11 -4.99 28.98 38.00
CA ILE A 11 -4.01 28.49 37.02
C ILE A 11 -4.07 26.99 37.04
N ALA A 12 -5.09 26.44 36.45
CA ALA A 12 -5.09 25.00 36.15
C ALA A 12 -6.11 24.77 35.05
N MET A 13 -5.91 25.37 33.93
CA MET A 13 -6.69 24.95 32.78
C MET A 13 -6.10 25.50 31.49
N VAL A 14 -5.05 24.97 31.07
CA VAL A 14 -4.71 24.96 29.63
C VAL A 14 -3.60 23.99 29.44
N ILE A 15 -3.86 22.76 29.33
CA ILE A 15 -2.99 21.87 28.54
C ILE A 15 -3.84 20.65 28.17
N PHE A 16 -4.66 20.77 27.18
CA PHE A 16 -5.19 19.56 26.58
C PHE A 16 -5.71 19.85 25.18
N SER A 17 -4.83 20.08 24.27
CA SER A 17 -5.25 20.06 22.87
C SER A 17 -4.06 20.11 21.94
N ALA A 18 -3.24 19.13 21.97
CA ALA A 18 -2.17 19.07 20.99
C ALA A 18 -1.78 17.66 20.54
N THR A 19 -2.68 16.70 20.57
CA THR A 19 -2.27 15.35 20.20
C THR A 19 -3.19 14.62 19.23
N LEU A 20 -4.01 15.33 18.49
CA LEU A 20 -4.92 14.65 17.57
C LEU A 20 -4.66 14.90 16.09
N PHE A 21 -3.56 15.54 15.73
CA PHE A 21 -3.30 15.85 14.33
C PHE A 21 -2.29 14.93 13.63
N SER A 22 -1.78 13.93 14.31
CA SER A 22 -0.69 13.14 13.75
C SER A 22 -1.12 12.06 12.74
N ASN A 23 -2.41 11.79 12.61
CA ASN A 23 -2.87 10.67 11.80
C ASN A 23 -3.54 11.03 10.48
N LEU A 24 -3.65 12.32 10.17
CA LEU A 24 -4.31 12.75 8.94
C LEU A 24 -3.39 12.81 7.73
N TYR A 25 -2.10 12.81 7.95
CA TYR A 25 -1.14 12.90 6.85
C TYR A 25 -0.87 11.58 6.14
N GLY A 26 -1.27 10.47 6.73
CA GLY A 26 -1.04 9.14 6.15
C GLY A 26 -2.12 8.66 5.19
N LEU A 27 -3.24 9.38 5.03
CA LEU A 27 -4.40 8.89 4.30
C LEU A 27 -4.52 9.43 2.88
N ALA A 28 -3.86 10.53 2.54
CA ALA A 28 -3.97 11.14 1.23
C ALA A 28 -2.62 11.12 0.52
N GLY A 29 -2.42 10.23 -0.44
CA GLY A 29 -1.24 10.19 -1.29
C GLY A 29 0.01 9.61 -0.64
N GLY A 30 -0.09 9.03 0.56
CA GLY A 30 1.03 8.36 1.21
C GLY A 30 1.27 6.95 0.71
N LYS A 31 2.47 6.44 0.95
CA LYS A 31 2.79 5.06 0.62
C LYS A 31 2.02 4.10 1.52
N GLN A 32 1.47 3.08 0.91
CA GLN A 32 0.75 2.01 1.58
C GLN A 32 1.39 0.67 1.26
N THR A 33 1.10 -0.31 2.07
CA THR A 33 1.61 -1.68 1.89
C THR A 33 0.45 -2.62 1.58
N PHE A 34 0.61 -3.39 0.53
CA PHE A 34 -0.38 -4.35 0.05
C PHE A 34 0.25 -5.73 -0.02
N THR A 35 -0.48 -6.75 0.42
CA THR A 35 -0.04 -8.13 0.30
C THR A 35 -1.07 -8.93 -0.48
N GLY A 36 -0.63 -9.65 -1.49
CA GLY A 36 -1.49 -10.45 -2.31
C GLY A 36 -0.73 -11.31 -3.31
N GLU A 37 -1.48 -12.03 -4.14
CA GLU A 37 -0.91 -12.86 -5.19
C GLU A 37 -0.50 -11.99 -6.38
N VAL A 38 0.69 -12.25 -6.91
CA VAL A 38 1.18 -11.58 -8.11
C VAL A 38 0.58 -12.25 -9.34
N GLY A 39 -0.17 -11.49 -10.09
CA GLY A 39 -0.77 -11.90 -11.35
C GLY A 39 -0.46 -10.88 -12.44
N ASP A 40 -1.29 -10.87 -13.47
CA ASP A 40 -1.21 -9.90 -14.56
C ASP A 40 -2.54 -9.14 -14.74
N ALA A 41 -2.45 -7.96 -15.31
CA ALA A 41 -3.61 -7.11 -15.45
C ALA A 41 -4.63 -7.61 -16.49
N MET A 42 -4.21 -8.45 -17.44
CA MET A 42 -5.10 -8.99 -18.48
C MET A 42 -6.00 -10.10 -17.98
N CYS A 43 -5.43 -11.07 -17.24
CA CYS A 43 -6.15 -12.23 -16.76
C CYS A 43 -6.73 -12.04 -15.36
N GLY A 44 -6.13 -11.18 -14.56
CA GLY A 44 -6.55 -10.98 -13.17
C GLY A 44 -6.50 -12.27 -12.38
N ARG A 45 -7.67 -12.74 -11.95
CA ARG A 45 -7.80 -14.01 -11.19
C ARG A 45 -7.90 -15.23 -12.08
N LYS A 46 -8.22 -15.07 -13.35
CA LYS A 46 -8.42 -16.18 -14.27
C LYS A 46 -7.14 -16.45 -15.01
N HIS A 47 -6.60 -17.63 -14.80
CA HIS A 47 -5.44 -18.12 -15.52
C HIS A 47 -5.94 -18.99 -16.66
N MET A 48 -5.66 -18.59 -17.88
CA MET A 48 -6.22 -19.24 -19.08
C MET A 48 -5.48 -20.52 -19.46
N GLU A 49 -4.19 -20.60 -19.20
CA GLU A 49 -3.37 -21.75 -19.53
C GLU A 49 -2.25 -21.95 -18.52
N GLY A 50 -1.92 -23.21 -18.20
CA GLY A 50 -0.81 -23.57 -17.34
C GLY A 50 -1.00 -23.17 -15.88
N THR A 51 0.09 -22.98 -15.19
CA THR A 51 0.09 -22.52 -13.80
C THR A 51 -0.15 -21.02 -13.73
N PRO A 52 -0.59 -20.49 -12.57
CA PRO A 52 -0.69 -19.04 -12.38
C PRO A 52 0.61 -18.29 -12.70
N ALA A 53 1.75 -18.87 -12.34
CA ALA A 53 3.04 -18.26 -12.61
C ALA A 53 3.33 -18.18 -14.11
N GLU A 54 3.09 -19.26 -14.85
CA GLU A 54 3.31 -19.31 -16.29
C GLU A 54 2.40 -18.36 -17.05
N CYS A 55 1.12 -18.35 -16.70
CA CYS A 55 0.15 -17.43 -17.30
C CYS A 55 0.56 -15.99 -17.09
N THR A 56 0.90 -15.62 -15.87
CA THR A 56 1.34 -14.26 -15.53
C THR A 56 2.56 -13.86 -16.32
N ARG A 57 3.58 -14.68 -16.36
CA ARG A 57 4.83 -14.39 -17.10
C ARG A 57 4.60 -14.27 -18.60
N THR A 58 3.76 -15.14 -19.16
CA THR A 58 3.41 -15.09 -20.58
C THR A 58 2.68 -13.80 -20.92
N CYS A 59 1.68 -13.41 -20.15
CA CYS A 59 0.93 -12.19 -20.39
C CYS A 59 1.80 -10.95 -20.23
N VAL A 60 2.65 -10.91 -19.22
CA VAL A 60 3.57 -9.78 -19.01
C VAL A 60 4.59 -9.70 -20.15
N ALA A 61 5.08 -10.82 -20.65
CA ALA A 61 5.98 -10.85 -21.80
C ALA A 61 5.30 -10.32 -23.08
N GLN A 62 3.98 -10.40 -23.16
CA GLN A 62 3.20 -9.87 -24.27
C GLN A 62 2.78 -8.41 -24.09
N GLY A 63 3.22 -7.75 -23.04
CA GLY A 63 2.98 -6.34 -22.79
C GLY A 63 2.00 -6.01 -21.67
N SER A 64 1.44 -7.01 -20.98
CA SER A 64 0.60 -6.77 -19.83
C SER A 64 1.44 -6.28 -18.64
N LYS A 65 0.84 -5.45 -17.78
CA LYS A 65 1.45 -5.08 -16.50
C LYS A 65 1.20 -6.20 -15.49
N PHE A 66 2.09 -6.29 -14.50
CA PHE A 66 1.80 -7.10 -13.32
C PHE A 66 0.61 -6.53 -12.57
N ALA A 67 -0.07 -7.37 -11.82
CA ALA A 67 -1.16 -7.01 -10.94
C ALA A 67 -1.00 -7.70 -9.60
N LEU A 68 -1.62 -7.15 -8.58
CA LEU A 68 -1.67 -7.74 -7.25
C LEU A 68 -3.13 -8.05 -6.92
N VAL A 69 -3.40 -9.31 -6.62
CA VAL A 69 -4.73 -9.76 -6.22
C VAL A 69 -4.81 -9.75 -4.70
N VAL A 70 -5.58 -8.83 -4.17
CA VAL A 70 -5.76 -8.64 -2.73
C VAL A 70 -7.23 -8.87 -2.40
N GLY A 71 -7.57 -10.05 -1.89
CA GLY A 71 -8.96 -10.40 -1.63
C GLY A 71 -9.80 -10.29 -2.90
N ASP A 72 -10.82 -9.44 -2.87
CA ASP A 72 -11.71 -9.22 -4.01
C ASP A 72 -11.22 -8.16 -4.99
N LYS A 73 -10.10 -7.52 -4.71
CA LYS A 73 -9.58 -6.44 -5.54
C LYS A 73 -8.36 -6.87 -6.33
N ILE A 74 -8.24 -6.29 -7.51
CA ILE A 74 -7.08 -6.46 -8.39
C ILE A 74 -6.51 -5.07 -8.63
N TYR A 75 -5.26 -4.89 -8.23
CA TYR A 75 -4.53 -3.64 -8.43
C TYR A 75 -3.50 -3.81 -9.54
N VAL A 76 -3.50 -2.90 -10.48
CA VAL A 76 -2.45 -2.84 -11.50
C VAL A 76 -1.19 -2.29 -10.86
N LEU A 77 -0.07 -2.92 -11.11
CA LEU A 77 1.23 -2.49 -10.58
C LEU A 77 1.98 -1.70 -11.64
N ASP A 78 2.23 -0.44 -11.35
CA ASP A 78 2.95 0.45 -12.24
C ASP A 78 4.36 0.71 -11.72
N THR A 79 5.34 0.25 -12.48
CA THR A 79 6.74 0.44 -12.15
C THR A 79 7.60 0.24 -13.41
N THR A 80 8.69 0.98 -13.47
CA THR A 80 9.76 0.79 -14.46
C THR A 80 11.04 0.33 -13.78
N ASP A 81 11.03 0.18 -12.46
CA ASP A 81 12.20 -0.26 -11.71
C ASP A 81 12.50 -1.74 -12.00
N LYS A 82 13.70 -1.99 -12.49
CA LYS A 82 14.12 -3.34 -12.89
C LYS A 82 14.17 -4.31 -11.72
N THR A 83 14.53 -3.84 -10.54
CA THR A 83 14.57 -4.68 -9.34
C THR A 83 13.17 -5.09 -8.93
N ALA A 84 12.23 -4.16 -8.92
CA ALA A 84 10.83 -4.46 -8.62
C ALA A 84 10.24 -5.42 -9.65
N LEU A 85 10.47 -5.19 -10.94
CA LEU A 85 9.98 -6.07 -12.00
C LEU A 85 10.57 -7.49 -11.89
N ALA A 86 11.85 -7.61 -11.57
CA ALA A 86 12.49 -8.91 -11.37
C ALA A 86 11.87 -9.67 -10.19
N THR A 87 11.61 -8.98 -9.09
CA THR A 87 10.97 -9.58 -7.91
C THR A 87 9.54 -10.02 -8.25
N LEU A 88 8.77 -9.19 -8.94
CA LEU A 88 7.42 -9.55 -9.37
C LEU A 88 7.43 -10.78 -10.28
N ASN A 89 8.37 -10.85 -11.20
CA ASN A 89 8.51 -12.01 -12.08
C ASN A 89 8.84 -13.30 -11.30
N GLN A 90 9.70 -13.20 -10.30
CA GLN A 90 10.02 -14.33 -9.42
C GLN A 90 8.82 -14.75 -8.57
N GLN A 91 8.02 -13.81 -8.13
CA GLN A 91 6.85 -14.05 -7.29
C GLN A 91 5.56 -14.29 -8.09
N ALA A 92 5.62 -14.36 -9.40
CA ALA A 92 4.44 -14.63 -10.23
C ALA A 92 3.71 -15.89 -9.75
N GLY A 93 2.40 -15.76 -9.49
CA GLY A 93 1.59 -16.83 -8.93
C GLY A 93 1.77 -17.07 -7.44
N LYS A 94 2.59 -16.26 -6.78
CA LYS A 94 2.87 -16.35 -5.34
C LYS A 94 2.53 -15.05 -4.67
N ASN A 95 2.48 -15.07 -3.34
CA ASN A 95 2.24 -13.85 -2.57
C ASN A 95 3.49 -12.98 -2.50
N ALA A 96 3.25 -11.69 -2.61
CA ALA A 96 4.28 -10.66 -2.43
C ALA A 96 3.71 -9.49 -1.64
N THR A 97 4.59 -8.72 -1.05
CA THR A 97 4.24 -7.47 -0.37
C THR A 97 4.74 -6.32 -1.22
N VAL A 98 3.81 -5.46 -1.63
CA VAL A 98 4.08 -4.31 -2.49
C VAL A 98 3.85 -3.04 -1.68
N THR A 99 4.83 -2.16 -1.69
CA THR A 99 4.70 -0.83 -1.10
C THR A 99 4.64 0.19 -2.22
N GLY A 100 3.68 1.09 -2.13
CA GLY A 100 3.50 2.11 -3.16
C GLY A 100 2.37 3.06 -2.86
N THR A 101 2.10 3.93 -3.82
CA THR A 101 1.04 4.92 -3.73
C THR A 101 -0.15 4.47 -4.58
N LEU A 102 -1.31 4.41 -3.94
CA LEU A 102 -2.54 4.01 -4.63
C LEU A 102 -3.13 5.20 -5.39
N ASN A 103 -3.43 4.97 -6.65
CA ASN A 103 -4.12 5.91 -7.51
C ASN A 103 -5.22 5.16 -8.28
N GLY A 104 -6.45 5.27 -7.81
CA GLY A 104 -7.54 4.44 -8.32
C GLY A 104 -7.29 2.96 -8.03
N ASP A 105 -7.22 2.15 -9.06
CA ASP A 105 -6.91 0.73 -8.98
C ASP A 105 -5.45 0.42 -9.35
N THR A 106 -4.63 1.44 -9.46
CA THR A 106 -3.21 1.32 -9.82
C THR A 106 -2.34 1.67 -8.62
N ILE A 107 -1.36 0.83 -8.35
CA ILE A 107 -0.33 1.09 -7.35
C ILE A 107 0.93 1.55 -8.07
N GLU A 108 1.37 2.77 -7.79
CA GLU A 108 2.69 3.24 -8.19
C GLU A 108 3.70 2.61 -7.24
N VAL A 109 4.40 1.60 -7.72
CA VAL A 109 5.22 0.73 -6.89
C VAL A 109 6.51 1.42 -6.47
N SER A 110 6.77 1.40 -5.17
CA SER A 110 8.05 1.87 -4.60
C SER A 110 8.98 0.71 -4.31
N SER A 111 8.44 -0.41 -3.81
CA SER A 111 9.23 -1.60 -3.51
C SER A 111 8.36 -2.85 -3.55
N VAL A 112 8.99 -3.99 -3.80
CA VAL A 112 8.36 -5.31 -3.79
C VAL A 112 9.24 -6.25 -2.98
N VAL A 113 8.60 -7.00 -2.10
CA VAL A 113 9.28 -8.00 -1.27
C VAL A 113 8.50 -9.31 -1.39
N ALA A 114 9.22 -10.41 -1.48
CA ALA A 114 8.62 -11.72 -1.40
C ALA A 114 8.01 -11.93 0.00
N LYS A 115 6.86 -12.59 0.02
CA LYS A 115 6.23 -12.91 1.30
C LYS A 115 6.58 -14.33 1.73
#